data_f1233080f8e42687497df31a49a527c2
#
_entry.id   f1233080f8e42687497df31a49a527c2
#
_cell.length_a   1.000
_cell.length_b   1.000
_cell.length_c   1.000
_cell.angle_alpha   90.00
_cell.angle_beta   90.00
_cell.angle_gamma   90.00
#
_symmetry.space_group_name_H-M   'P 1'
#
loop_
_entity.id
_entity.type
_entity.pdbx_description
1 polymer ?
#
loop_
_entity_poly.entity_id
_entity_poly.type
_entity_poly.pdbx_seq_one_letter_code
_entity_poly.pdbx_strand_id
1 'polypeptide(L)'
;VVNDELIITDEDGKLFDYNPQNKESQRIQETLFHEKETIIENCLFGVDINPNSVKICRLRLWIELLKNAYYTQASNYTELETLPNIDINIKCGNSLISRFALDADIKSALRNSKWSIDSYKVAVQTYRDAESKEQKKKMEELIDSIKKDFRSHISPNDAKYKKLSKLRGDLFNLSQTKQLFADEGT
;
A
#
# COMPACT_ATOMS: atom_id res chain seq x y z
N VAL A 1 -6.93 1.01 28.16
CA VAL A 1 -6.86 2.18 27.26
C VAL A 1 -7.37 3.38 28.00
N VAL A 2 -6.59 4.45 28.06
CA VAL A 2 -6.95 5.70 28.72
C VAL A 2 -6.77 6.82 27.70
N ASN A 3 -7.81 7.64 27.47
CA ASN A 3 -7.80 8.71 26.48
C ASN A 3 -7.35 8.28 25.07
N ASP A 4 -7.82 7.12 24.64
CA ASP A 4 -7.47 6.47 23.36
C ASP A 4 -6.01 6.04 23.22
N GLU A 5 -5.23 6.09 24.30
CA GLU A 5 -3.87 5.54 24.35
C GLU A 5 -3.82 4.18 25.01
N LEU A 6 -3.02 3.27 24.46
CA LEU A 6 -2.71 1.99 25.08
C LEU A 6 -1.71 2.21 26.22
N ILE A 7 -2.18 2.06 27.44
CA ILE A 7 -1.34 2.10 28.64
C ILE A 7 -1.07 0.67 29.07
N ILE A 8 0.20 0.32 29.19
CA ILE A 8 0.68 -0.97 29.66
C ILE A 8 1.28 -0.77 31.05
N THR A 9 0.88 -1.62 31.96
CA THR A 9 1.39 -1.63 33.34
C THR A 9 1.91 -3.02 33.67
N ASP A 10 2.86 -3.08 34.59
CA ASP A 10 3.28 -4.32 35.23
C ASP A 10 2.23 -4.83 36.25
N GLU A 11 2.51 -5.94 36.90
CA GLU A 11 1.63 -6.56 37.91
C GLU A 11 1.36 -5.64 39.10
N ASP A 12 2.27 -4.72 39.39
CA ASP A 12 2.18 -3.74 40.48
C ASP A 12 1.46 -2.44 40.07
N GLY A 13 0.99 -2.35 38.81
CA GLY A 13 0.32 -1.16 38.28
C GLY A 13 1.25 -0.02 37.85
N LYS A 14 2.58 -0.24 37.84
CA LYS A 14 3.56 0.70 37.30
C LYS A 14 3.51 0.73 35.79
N LEU A 15 3.71 1.90 35.22
CA LEU A 15 3.84 2.07 33.77
C LEU A 15 5.00 1.22 33.24
N PHE A 16 4.72 0.48 32.16
CA PHE A 16 5.75 -0.29 31.47
C PHE A 16 6.82 0.64 30.90
N ASP A 17 8.08 0.35 31.23
CA ASP A 17 9.26 1.02 30.69
C ASP A 17 10.12 -0.01 29.95
N TYR A 18 10.44 0.30 28.69
CA TYR A 18 11.17 -0.63 27.84
C TYR A 18 12.64 -0.69 28.22
N ASN A 19 13.10 -1.90 28.54
CA ASN A 19 14.51 -2.20 28.78
C ASN A 19 14.96 -3.38 27.91
N PRO A 20 15.83 -3.18 26.90
CA PRO A 20 16.27 -4.24 25.98
C PRO A 20 17.09 -5.34 26.65
N GLN A 21 17.66 -5.09 27.84
CA GLN A 21 18.40 -6.10 28.58
C GLN A 21 17.51 -7.03 29.41
N ASN A 22 16.25 -6.66 29.61
CA ASN A 22 15.28 -7.49 30.30
C ASN A 22 14.47 -8.30 29.25
N LYS A 23 14.58 -9.64 29.32
CA LYS A 23 13.93 -10.55 28.38
C LYS A 23 12.41 -10.38 28.30
N GLU A 24 11.76 -10.16 29.45
CA GLU A 24 10.31 -9.98 29.49
C GLU A 24 9.90 -8.62 28.87
N SER A 25 10.63 -7.56 29.22
CA SER A 25 10.44 -6.24 28.64
C SER A 25 10.65 -6.26 27.12
N GLN A 26 11.68 -6.95 26.64
CA GLN A 26 11.96 -7.15 25.23
C GLN A 26 10.81 -7.87 24.54
N ARG A 27 10.34 -9.00 25.09
CA ARG A 27 9.23 -9.79 24.54
C ARG A 27 7.94 -8.97 24.44
N ILE A 28 7.63 -8.18 25.45
CA ILE A 28 6.44 -7.31 25.44
C ILE A 28 6.56 -6.27 24.33
N GLN A 29 7.70 -5.60 24.21
CA GLN A 29 7.92 -4.56 23.21
C GLN A 29 7.85 -5.12 21.78
N GLU A 30 8.49 -6.27 21.52
CA GLU A 30 8.42 -6.99 20.25
C GLU A 30 6.97 -7.35 19.91
N THR A 31 6.22 -7.90 20.86
CA THR A 31 4.81 -8.25 20.64
C THR A 31 3.98 -7.02 20.27
N LEU A 32 4.16 -5.90 20.96
CA LEU A 32 3.44 -4.65 20.67
C LEU A 32 3.75 -4.10 19.28
N PHE A 33 5.01 -4.15 18.89
CA PHE A 33 5.44 -3.72 17.56
C PHE A 33 4.78 -4.57 16.49
N HIS A 34 4.91 -5.89 16.55
CA HIS A 34 4.38 -6.82 15.56
C HIS A 34 2.85 -6.84 15.49
N GLU A 35 2.14 -6.69 16.61
CA GLU A 35 0.69 -6.55 16.60
C GLU A 35 0.24 -5.27 15.89
N LYS A 36 0.90 -4.14 16.17
CA LYS A 36 0.64 -2.88 15.46
C LYS A 36 0.97 -2.97 13.97
N GLU A 37 2.11 -3.57 13.64
CA GLU A 37 2.52 -3.83 12.26
C GLU A 37 1.46 -4.65 11.52
N THR A 38 1.01 -5.76 12.11
CA THR A 38 -0.04 -6.62 11.56
C THR A 38 -1.34 -5.87 11.30
N ILE A 39 -1.76 -5.00 12.22
CA ILE A 39 -2.94 -4.16 12.05
C ILE A 39 -2.75 -3.16 10.91
N ILE A 40 -1.61 -2.47 10.86
CA ILE A 40 -1.32 -1.48 9.82
C ILE A 40 -1.27 -2.14 8.44
N GLU A 41 -0.62 -3.29 8.33
CA GLU A 41 -0.45 -3.97 7.05
C GLU A 41 -1.74 -4.62 6.51
N ASN A 42 -2.56 -5.16 7.39
CA ASN A 42 -3.69 -6.01 6.98
C ASN A 42 -5.07 -5.37 7.18
N CYS A 43 -5.17 -4.34 8.03
CA CYS A 43 -6.44 -3.72 8.38
C CYS A 43 -6.57 -2.25 7.94
N LEU A 44 -5.46 -1.54 7.73
CA LEU A 44 -5.50 -0.11 7.41
C LEU A 44 -5.20 0.15 5.94
N PHE A 45 -6.22 0.60 5.21
CA PHE A 45 -6.10 0.99 3.80
C PHE A 45 -6.68 2.39 3.61
N GLY A 46 -5.98 3.22 2.83
CA GLY A 46 -6.41 4.59 2.60
C GLY A 46 -6.13 5.09 1.18
N VAL A 47 -7.04 5.94 0.72
CA VAL A 47 -6.91 6.65 -0.56
C VAL A 47 -7.27 8.11 -0.34
N ASP A 48 -6.40 9.01 -0.76
CA ASP A 48 -6.66 10.44 -0.76
C ASP A 48 -6.23 11.05 -2.10
N ILE A 49 -6.97 12.04 -2.58
CA ILE A 49 -6.65 12.76 -3.82
C ILE A 49 -5.43 13.66 -3.65
N ASN A 50 -5.16 14.12 -2.42
CA ASN A 50 -4.04 14.98 -2.10
C ASN A 50 -2.79 14.15 -1.79
N PRO A 51 -1.72 14.24 -2.59
CA PRO A 51 -0.50 13.47 -2.37
C PRO A 51 0.22 13.83 -1.06
N ASN A 52 0.03 15.05 -0.54
CA ASN A 52 0.62 15.44 0.74
C ASN A 52 -0.10 14.79 1.93
N SER A 53 -1.42 14.67 1.89
CA SER A 53 -2.19 13.91 2.88
C SER A 53 -1.73 12.46 2.93
N VAL A 54 -1.50 11.83 1.78
CA VAL A 54 -0.96 10.46 1.70
C VAL A 54 0.40 10.35 2.38
N LYS A 55 1.32 11.28 2.10
CA LYS A 55 2.66 11.29 2.73
C LYS A 55 2.57 11.47 4.24
N ILE A 56 1.74 12.40 4.70
CA ILE A 56 1.53 12.66 6.14
C ILE A 56 0.92 11.44 6.82
N CYS A 57 -0.07 10.79 6.20
CA CYS A 57 -0.67 9.56 6.72
C CYS A 57 0.36 8.45 6.91
N ARG A 58 1.18 8.18 5.90
CA ARG A 58 2.26 7.18 5.99
C ARG A 58 3.25 7.53 7.10
N LEU A 59 3.67 8.79 7.19
CA LEU A 59 4.57 9.25 8.25
C LEU A 59 3.97 9.04 9.64
N ARG A 60 2.69 9.33 9.83
CA ARG A 60 2.01 9.12 11.12
C ARG A 60 1.94 7.64 11.49
N LEU A 61 1.69 6.74 10.53
CA LEU A 61 1.71 5.30 10.78
C LEU A 61 3.10 4.80 11.17
N TRP A 62 4.16 5.28 10.53
CA TRP A 62 5.53 4.97 10.93
C TRP A 62 5.87 5.51 12.33
N ILE A 63 5.46 6.72 12.66
CA ILE A 63 5.64 7.28 14.02
C ILE A 63 4.91 6.41 15.04
N GLU A 64 3.72 5.89 14.72
CA GLU A 64 2.97 5.02 15.63
C GLU A 64 3.68 3.68 15.86
N LEU A 65 4.34 3.12 14.85
CA LEU A 65 5.20 1.95 15.01
C LEU A 65 6.45 2.26 15.83
N LEU A 66 7.10 3.40 15.57
CA LEU A 66 8.30 3.82 16.28
C LEU A 66 8.08 3.99 17.79
N LYS A 67 6.86 4.30 18.25
CA LYS A 67 6.54 4.34 19.69
C LYS A 67 6.80 3.02 20.40
N ASN A 68 6.72 1.90 19.68
CA ASN A 68 6.99 0.57 20.20
C ASN A 68 8.19 -0.10 19.51
N ALA A 69 9.09 0.69 18.91
CA ALA A 69 10.32 0.16 18.33
C ALA A 69 11.16 -0.56 19.39
N TYR A 70 11.81 -1.63 18.98
CA TYR A 70 12.66 -2.44 19.86
C TYR A 70 14.02 -2.70 19.21
N TYR A 71 15.03 -2.98 20.04
CA TYR A 71 16.35 -3.35 19.57
C TYR A 71 16.43 -4.82 19.22
N THR A 72 17.03 -5.16 18.08
CA THR A 72 17.11 -6.55 17.61
C THR A 72 18.19 -7.34 18.32
N GLN A 73 17.90 -8.60 18.62
CA GLN A 73 18.90 -9.52 19.20
C GLN A 73 20.03 -9.81 18.20
N ALA A 74 19.74 -9.82 16.89
CA ALA A 74 20.74 -10.05 15.84
C ALA A 74 21.84 -8.98 15.82
N SER A 75 21.55 -7.76 16.23
CA SER A 75 22.50 -6.64 16.34
C SER A 75 23.15 -6.54 17.71
N ASN A 76 22.96 -7.51 18.60
CA ASN A 76 23.31 -7.40 20.03
C ASN A 76 22.68 -6.17 20.71
N TYR A 77 21.43 -5.86 20.38
CA TYR A 77 20.65 -4.74 20.91
C TYR A 77 21.27 -3.36 20.64
N THR A 78 21.91 -3.20 19.49
CA THR A 78 22.49 -1.91 19.04
C THR A 78 21.67 -1.24 17.95
N GLU A 79 20.88 -2.00 17.18
CA GLU A 79 20.06 -1.50 16.06
C GLU A 79 18.58 -1.79 16.33
N LEU A 80 17.73 -0.84 15.95
CA LEU A 80 16.29 -1.00 16.01
C LEU A 80 15.79 -1.87 14.86
N GLU A 81 14.65 -2.56 15.09
CA GLU A 81 13.93 -3.26 14.04
C GLU A 81 13.53 -2.31 12.90
N THR A 82 13.57 -2.81 11.68
CA THR A 82 13.25 -2.04 10.47
C THR A 82 11.76 -1.77 10.36
N LEU A 83 11.41 -0.61 9.81
CA LEU A 83 10.01 -0.27 9.58
C LEU A 83 9.50 -0.90 8.27
N PRO A 84 8.26 -1.42 8.26
CA PRO A 84 7.68 -2.04 7.07
C PRO A 84 7.37 -1.05 5.97
N ASN A 85 7.24 -1.55 4.73
CA ASN A 85 6.89 -0.78 3.55
C ASN A 85 5.36 -0.62 3.42
N ILE A 86 4.78 0.37 4.07
CA ILE A 86 3.33 0.65 4.08
C ILE A 86 2.82 1.42 2.85
N ASP A 87 3.67 1.69 1.87
CA ASP A 87 3.32 2.45 0.65
C ASP A 87 2.20 1.81 -0.18
N ILE A 88 2.01 0.50 -0.04
CA ILE A 88 0.97 -0.24 -0.76
C ILE A 88 -0.42 0.05 -0.17
N ASN A 89 -0.50 0.26 1.12
CA ASN A 89 -1.76 0.39 1.85
C ASN A 89 -2.38 1.78 1.71
N ILE A 90 -1.54 2.83 1.64
CA ILE A 90 -1.98 4.22 1.56
C ILE A 90 -1.59 4.77 0.19
N LYS A 91 -2.59 5.06 -0.65
CA LYS A 91 -2.40 5.45 -2.05
C LYS A 91 -2.98 6.83 -2.36
N CYS A 92 -2.35 7.50 -3.34
CA CYS A 92 -2.92 8.71 -3.93
C CYS A 92 -3.91 8.32 -5.04
N GLY A 93 -5.13 8.86 -4.98
CA GLY A 93 -6.16 8.58 -5.97
C GLY A 93 -7.52 9.14 -5.57
N ASN A 94 -8.50 9.00 -6.45
CA ASN A 94 -9.89 9.36 -6.17
C ASN A 94 -10.65 8.12 -5.70
N SER A 95 -11.08 8.09 -4.45
CA SER A 95 -11.81 6.97 -3.83
C SER A 95 -13.22 6.77 -4.42
N LEU A 96 -13.79 7.79 -5.07
CA LEU A 96 -15.11 7.71 -5.69
C LEU A 96 -15.07 7.10 -7.10
N ILE A 97 -13.88 6.95 -7.69
CA ILE A 97 -13.71 6.38 -9.01
C ILE A 97 -13.22 4.94 -8.86
N SER A 98 -14.14 3.99 -8.99
CA SER A 98 -13.79 2.59 -9.14
C SER A 98 -13.49 2.25 -10.60
N ARG A 99 -12.43 1.50 -10.85
CA ARG A 99 -12.11 0.97 -12.19
C ARG A 99 -12.96 -0.22 -12.55
N PHE A 100 -13.52 -0.88 -11.55
CA PHE A 100 -14.33 -2.09 -11.72
C PHE A 100 -15.73 -1.81 -11.18
N ALA A 101 -16.74 -2.39 -11.83
CA ALA A 101 -18.07 -2.42 -11.25
C ALA A 101 -18.03 -3.18 -9.90
N LEU A 102 -18.85 -2.76 -8.94
CA LEU A 102 -18.88 -3.39 -7.61
C LEU A 102 -19.31 -4.87 -7.66
N ASP A 103 -20.05 -5.24 -8.70
CA ASP A 103 -20.57 -6.57 -9.02
C ASP A 103 -19.68 -7.36 -10.00
N ALA A 104 -18.51 -6.84 -10.37
CA ALA A 104 -17.61 -7.52 -11.30
C ALA A 104 -17.07 -8.83 -10.69
N ASP A 105 -17.28 -9.95 -11.39
CA ASP A 105 -16.66 -11.23 -11.02
C ASP A 105 -15.18 -11.25 -11.41
N ILE A 106 -14.36 -10.76 -10.49
CA ILE A 106 -12.91 -10.68 -10.65
C ILE A 106 -12.29 -12.06 -10.83
N LYS A 107 -12.79 -13.09 -10.13
CA LYS A 107 -12.25 -14.46 -10.24
C LYS A 107 -12.44 -15.03 -11.65
N SER A 108 -13.62 -14.82 -12.23
CA SER A 108 -13.91 -15.27 -13.59
C SER A 108 -13.09 -14.51 -14.62
N ALA A 109 -12.95 -13.18 -14.44
CA ALA A 109 -12.17 -12.34 -15.35
C ALA A 109 -10.68 -12.70 -15.36
N LEU A 110 -10.13 -13.15 -14.22
CA LEU A 110 -8.71 -13.49 -14.08
C LEU A 110 -8.36 -14.95 -14.48
N ARG A 111 -9.33 -15.77 -14.89
CA ARG A 111 -9.04 -17.16 -15.32
C ARG A 111 -8.03 -17.26 -16.45
N ASN A 112 -8.01 -16.28 -17.35
CA ASN A 112 -7.11 -16.22 -18.51
C ASN A 112 -5.89 -15.31 -18.28
N SER A 113 -5.73 -14.77 -17.07
CA SER A 113 -4.59 -13.95 -16.70
C SER A 113 -3.34 -14.81 -16.56
N LYS A 114 -2.19 -14.26 -16.92
CA LYS A 114 -0.88 -14.88 -16.69
C LYS A 114 -0.58 -15.02 -15.20
N TRP A 115 -1.15 -14.16 -14.36
CA TRP A 115 -0.91 -14.08 -12.94
C TRP A 115 -2.16 -14.43 -12.14
N SER A 116 -1.96 -15.13 -11.01
CA SER A 116 -3.02 -15.39 -10.05
C SER A 116 -3.11 -14.31 -8.96
N ILE A 117 -4.22 -14.29 -8.23
CA ILE A 117 -4.37 -13.44 -7.03
C ILE A 117 -3.29 -13.79 -5.99
N ASP A 118 -2.94 -15.07 -5.88
CA ASP A 118 -1.92 -15.52 -4.92
C ASP A 118 -0.52 -15.06 -5.34
N SER A 119 -0.21 -15.04 -6.64
CA SER A 119 1.03 -14.42 -7.14
C SER A 119 1.12 -12.95 -6.77
N TYR A 120 0.00 -12.21 -6.83
CA TYR A 120 -0.06 -10.81 -6.40
C TYR A 120 0.18 -10.68 -4.88
N LYS A 121 -0.45 -11.53 -4.06
CA LYS A 121 -0.25 -11.51 -2.60
C LYS A 121 1.20 -11.78 -2.22
N VAL A 122 1.83 -12.79 -2.84
CA VAL A 122 3.25 -13.10 -2.61
C VAL A 122 4.14 -11.92 -3.01
N ALA A 123 3.90 -11.29 -4.17
CA ALA A 123 4.67 -10.13 -4.60
C ALA A 123 4.51 -8.94 -3.64
N VAL A 124 3.31 -8.71 -3.11
CA VAL A 124 3.05 -7.67 -2.11
C VAL A 124 3.77 -7.97 -0.80
N GLN A 125 3.74 -9.21 -0.34
CA GLN A 125 4.45 -9.59 0.90
C GLN A 125 5.96 -9.42 0.73
N THR A 126 6.53 -9.93 -0.36
CA THR A 126 7.97 -9.74 -0.66
C THR A 126 8.35 -8.25 -0.78
N TYR A 127 7.44 -7.40 -1.27
CA TYR A 127 7.67 -5.95 -1.29
C TYR A 127 7.71 -5.34 0.11
N ARG A 128 6.83 -5.78 1.01
CA ARG A 128 6.79 -5.33 2.41
C ARG A 128 8.07 -5.69 3.15
N ASP A 129 8.54 -6.92 2.95
CA ASP A 129 9.72 -7.50 3.59
C ASP A 129 11.04 -7.07 2.89
N ALA A 130 10.97 -6.19 1.88
CA ALA A 130 12.15 -5.79 1.12
C ALA A 130 13.05 -4.85 1.93
N GLU A 131 14.24 -5.31 2.28
CA GLU A 131 15.24 -4.57 3.03
C GLU A 131 16.07 -3.64 2.13
N SER A 132 16.30 -4.03 0.86
CA SER A 132 17.11 -3.25 -0.08
C SER A 132 16.26 -2.45 -1.07
N LYS A 133 16.78 -1.27 -1.44
CA LYS A 133 16.16 -0.39 -2.43
C LYS A 133 16.00 -1.06 -3.80
N GLU A 134 16.93 -1.94 -4.15
CA GLU A 134 16.89 -2.68 -5.42
C GLU A 134 15.82 -3.77 -5.41
N GLN A 135 15.68 -4.50 -4.30
CA GLN A 135 14.61 -5.48 -4.13
C GLN A 135 13.25 -4.80 -4.17
N LYS A 136 13.09 -3.68 -3.44
CA LYS A 136 11.87 -2.88 -3.44
C LYS A 136 11.48 -2.47 -4.86
N LYS A 137 12.41 -1.95 -5.65
CA LYS A 137 12.16 -1.53 -7.04
C LYS A 137 11.74 -2.70 -7.94
N LYS A 138 12.43 -3.84 -7.87
CA LYS A 138 12.08 -5.04 -8.64
C LYS A 138 10.68 -5.54 -8.31
N MET A 139 10.31 -5.56 -7.03
CA MET A 139 8.97 -5.99 -6.61
C MET A 139 7.89 -4.98 -7.02
N GLU A 140 8.17 -3.69 -6.99
CA GLU A 140 7.27 -2.65 -7.48
C GLU A 140 6.99 -2.81 -8.98
N GLU A 141 8.03 -3.04 -9.80
CA GLU A 141 7.90 -3.31 -11.23
C GLU A 141 7.08 -4.59 -11.50
N LEU A 142 7.30 -5.65 -10.71
CA LEU A 142 6.51 -6.89 -10.79
C LEU A 142 5.04 -6.65 -10.43
N ILE A 143 4.77 -5.97 -9.33
CA ILE A 143 3.41 -5.63 -8.88
C ILE A 143 2.70 -4.80 -9.95
N ASP A 144 3.37 -3.85 -10.58
CA ASP A 144 2.80 -3.03 -11.65
C ASP A 144 2.55 -3.84 -12.91
N SER A 145 3.42 -4.80 -13.24
CA SER A 145 3.20 -5.75 -14.35
C SER A 145 1.95 -6.61 -14.11
N ILE A 146 1.80 -7.18 -12.90
CA ILE A 146 0.62 -7.96 -12.50
C ILE A 146 -0.64 -7.11 -12.60
N LYS A 147 -0.62 -5.86 -12.10
CA LYS A 147 -1.76 -4.94 -12.19
C LYS A 147 -2.12 -4.58 -13.62
N LYS A 148 -1.14 -4.43 -14.51
CA LYS A 148 -1.38 -4.17 -15.94
C LYS A 148 -2.07 -5.37 -16.61
N ASP A 149 -1.59 -6.59 -16.34
CA ASP A 149 -2.18 -7.82 -16.85
C ASP A 149 -3.64 -7.97 -16.35
N PHE A 150 -3.89 -7.82 -15.06
CA PHE A 150 -5.26 -7.84 -14.50
C PHE A 150 -6.18 -6.81 -15.15
N ARG A 151 -5.67 -5.60 -15.43
CA ARG A 151 -6.44 -4.56 -16.14
C ARG A 151 -6.85 -5.00 -17.55
N SER A 152 -5.95 -5.65 -18.27
CA SER A 152 -6.23 -6.09 -19.65
C SER A 152 -7.33 -7.14 -19.72
N HIS A 153 -7.45 -7.99 -18.70
CA HIS A 153 -8.47 -9.04 -18.65
C HIS A 153 -9.81 -8.60 -18.07
N ILE A 154 -9.83 -7.64 -17.16
CA ILE A 154 -11.07 -7.18 -16.51
C ILE A 154 -11.76 -6.07 -17.33
N SER A 155 -11.01 -5.27 -18.07
CA SER A 155 -11.48 -4.06 -18.75
C SER A 155 -12.22 -4.25 -20.08
N PRO A 156 -11.97 -5.25 -20.93
CA PRO A 156 -12.50 -5.28 -22.30
C PRO A 156 -14.03 -5.39 -22.38
N ASN A 157 -14.69 -5.93 -21.37
CA ASN A 157 -16.13 -6.17 -21.37
C ASN A 157 -16.96 -5.13 -20.60
N ASP A 158 -16.33 -4.20 -19.92
CA ASP A 158 -17.02 -3.15 -19.18
C ASP A 158 -17.59 -2.10 -20.14
N ALA A 159 -18.92 -1.89 -20.11
CA ALA A 159 -19.62 -0.89 -20.93
C ALA A 159 -19.08 0.54 -20.69
N LYS A 160 -18.67 0.85 -19.45
CA LYS A 160 -18.06 2.15 -19.09
C LYS A 160 -16.68 2.29 -19.71
N TYR A 161 -15.89 1.22 -19.75
CA TYR A 161 -14.57 1.23 -20.39
C TYR A 161 -14.69 1.43 -21.91
N LYS A 162 -15.62 0.75 -22.57
CA LYS A 162 -15.90 0.93 -23.99
C LYS A 162 -16.31 2.38 -24.29
N LYS A 163 -17.17 2.98 -23.45
CA LYS A 163 -17.59 4.38 -23.59
C LYS A 163 -16.44 5.35 -23.38
N LEU A 164 -15.58 5.10 -22.37
CA LEU A 164 -14.41 5.91 -22.09
C LEU A 164 -13.34 5.81 -23.18
N SER A 165 -13.11 4.62 -23.71
CA SER A 165 -12.22 4.39 -24.84
C SER A 165 -12.69 5.10 -26.10
N LYS A 166 -14.01 5.10 -26.39
CA LYS A 166 -14.62 5.83 -27.51
C LYS A 166 -14.44 7.34 -27.32
N LEU A 167 -14.78 7.89 -26.15
CA LEU A 167 -14.63 9.31 -25.85
C LEU A 167 -13.16 9.78 -25.93
N ARG A 168 -12.21 8.92 -25.53
CA ARG A 168 -10.77 9.20 -25.65
C ARG A 168 -10.32 9.23 -27.12
N GLY A 169 -10.85 8.34 -27.94
CA GLY A 169 -10.64 8.35 -29.39
C GLY A 169 -11.20 9.61 -30.03
N ASP A 170 -12.43 10.00 -29.67
CA ASP A 170 -13.08 11.20 -30.18
C ASP A 170 -12.31 12.48 -29.78
N LEU A 171 -11.83 12.57 -28.54
CA LEU A 171 -10.97 13.67 -28.07
C LEU A 171 -9.63 13.74 -28.81
N PHE A 172 -9.01 12.58 -29.08
CA PHE A 172 -7.77 12.53 -29.85
C PHE A 172 -7.98 13.03 -31.29
N ASN A 173 -9.06 12.59 -31.93
CA ASN A 173 -9.44 13.03 -33.31
C ASN A 173 -9.73 14.54 -33.35
N LEU A 174 -10.46 15.07 -32.35
CA LEU A 174 -10.72 16.50 -32.23
C LEU A 174 -9.46 17.33 -32.00
N SER A 175 -8.47 16.82 -31.27
CA SER A 175 -7.18 17.50 -31.05
C SER A 175 -6.35 17.53 -32.34
N GLN A 176 -6.35 16.46 -33.11
CA GLN A 176 -5.70 16.40 -34.42
C GLN A 176 -6.37 17.34 -35.46
N THR A 177 -7.71 17.40 -35.47
CA THR A 177 -8.44 18.31 -36.36
C THR A 177 -8.19 19.79 -36.03
N LYS A 178 -8.08 20.14 -34.73
CA LYS A 178 -7.70 21.50 -34.31
C LYS A 178 -6.30 21.91 -34.75
N GLN A 179 -5.33 20.97 -34.74
CA GLN A 179 -4.00 21.25 -35.29
C GLN A 179 -3.99 21.47 -36.78
N LEU A 180 -4.76 20.69 -37.54
CA LEU A 180 -4.89 20.85 -39.02
C LEU A 180 -5.50 22.20 -39.44
N PHE A 181 -6.39 22.78 -38.63
CA PHE A 181 -6.97 24.09 -38.89
C PHE A 181 -6.19 25.30 -38.32
N ALA A 182 -5.18 25.04 -37.48
CA ALA A 182 -4.32 26.07 -36.96
C ALA A 182 -3.18 26.46 -37.92
N ASP A 183 -2.84 25.59 -38.87
CA ASP A 183 -1.77 25.81 -39.85
C ASP A 183 -2.27 26.50 -41.16
N GLU A 184 -3.57 26.72 -41.33
CA GLU A 184 -4.12 27.45 -42.48
C GLU A 184 -4.32 28.98 -42.29
N GLY A 185 -3.81 29.53 -41.18
CA GLY A 185 -3.96 30.93 -40.74
C GLY A 185 -2.69 31.76 -40.68
N THR A 186 -1.74 31.55 -41.63
CA THR A 186 -0.57 32.45 -41.83
C THR A 186 -0.43 32.86 -43.27
#